data_a9022cf5603cf38d1f670913b0d18704
#
_entry.id   a9022cf5603cf38d1f670913b0d18704
#
_cell.length_a   1.000
_cell.length_b   1.000
_cell.length_c   1.000
_cell.angle_alpha   90.00
_cell.angle_beta   90.00
_cell.angle_gamma   90.00
#
_symmetry.space_group_name_H-M   'P 1'
#
loop_
_entity.id
_entity.type
_entity.pdbx_description
1 polymer ?
#
loop_
_entity_poly.entity_id
_entity_poly.type
_entity_poly.pdbx_seq_one_letter_code
_entity_poly.pdbx_strand_id
1 'polypeptide(L)'
;MASDVISINLSDEAATDALAQRIAPHLLRGDCFLLEGAIGAGKTAFSRALIRARLGRMEDVPSPTFTLVQEYEDPEGDIWHCDLYRLTHPDEAFELGLDDAFEHAICLIEWPDRLGSDQPANASRLAFEALANGHRVTIHLSDTMRPRLSGVVGFA
;
A
#
# COMPACT_ATOMS: atom_id res chain seq x y z
N MET A 1 -13.50 21.51 -9.76
CA MET A 1 -13.39 20.42 -8.76
C MET A 1 -11.99 19.85 -8.81
N ALA A 2 -11.35 19.74 -7.66
CA ALA A 2 -10.02 19.17 -7.60
C ALA A 2 -10.07 17.67 -7.96
N SER A 3 -9.08 17.23 -8.73
CA SER A 3 -8.93 15.80 -9.02
C SER A 3 -8.44 15.06 -7.78
N ASP A 4 -9.05 13.93 -7.49
CA ASP A 4 -8.62 13.06 -6.40
C ASP A 4 -7.53 12.09 -6.85
N VAL A 5 -7.05 12.25 -8.07
CA VAL A 5 -6.12 11.34 -8.72
C VAL A 5 -4.86 12.10 -9.12
N ILE A 6 -3.71 11.52 -8.81
CA ILE A 6 -2.42 12.03 -9.27
C ILE A 6 -1.57 10.89 -9.80
N SER A 7 -0.82 11.16 -10.87
CA SER A 7 0.15 10.20 -11.41
C SER A 7 1.55 10.71 -11.14
N ILE A 8 2.41 9.83 -10.64
CA ILE A 8 3.80 10.14 -10.32
C ILE A 8 4.70 9.17 -11.06
N ASN A 9 5.69 9.70 -11.78
CA ASN A 9 6.71 8.87 -12.41
C ASN A 9 7.78 8.51 -11.38
N LEU A 10 8.10 7.23 -11.31
CA LEU A 10 9.12 6.69 -10.43
C LEU A 10 10.25 6.17 -11.32
N SER A 11 11.20 7.05 -11.62
CA SER A 11 12.25 6.77 -12.61
C SER A 11 13.23 5.71 -12.15
N ASP A 12 13.38 5.52 -10.83
CA ASP A 12 14.30 4.55 -10.24
C ASP A 12 13.83 4.18 -8.83
N GLU A 13 14.60 3.31 -8.20
CA GLU A 13 14.30 2.86 -6.83
C GLU A 13 14.34 4.01 -5.83
N ALA A 14 15.26 4.97 -6.03
CA ALA A 14 15.36 6.13 -5.14
C ALA A 14 14.09 6.98 -5.17
N ALA A 15 13.45 7.10 -6.33
CA ALA A 15 12.18 7.83 -6.45
C ALA A 15 11.05 7.13 -5.69
N THR A 16 11.01 5.79 -5.74
CA THR A 16 10.04 4.99 -4.98
C THR A 16 10.28 5.15 -3.49
N ASP A 17 11.53 5.09 -3.05
CA ASP A 17 11.90 5.27 -1.64
C ASP A 17 11.51 6.67 -1.17
N ALA A 18 11.75 7.70 -1.97
CA ALA A 18 11.42 9.07 -1.60
C ALA A 18 9.92 9.27 -1.42
N LEU A 19 9.12 8.69 -2.31
CA LEU A 19 7.66 8.75 -2.19
C LEU A 19 7.19 8.05 -0.92
N ALA A 20 7.69 6.86 -0.65
CA ALA A 20 7.34 6.10 0.54
C ALA A 20 7.72 6.85 1.81
N GLN A 21 8.89 7.47 1.84
CA GLN A 21 9.37 8.25 2.99
C GLN A 21 8.49 9.48 3.27
N ARG A 22 7.94 10.08 2.21
CA ARG A 22 7.02 11.22 2.39
C ARG A 22 5.65 10.78 2.92
N ILE A 23 5.18 9.60 2.51
CA ILE A 23 3.86 9.10 2.90
C ILE A 23 3.88 8.52 4.33
N ALA A 24 4.92 7.77 4.68
CA ALA A 24 4.96 6.97 5.90
C ALA A 24 4.60 7.72 7.19
N PRO A 25 5.12 8.95 7.45
CA PRO A 25 4.83 9.64 8.72
C PRO A 25 3.36 10.04 8.89
N HIS A 26 2.60 10.06 7.81
CA HIS A 26 1.23 10.55 7.82
C HIS A 26 0.19 9.44 7.92
N LEU A 27 0.62 8.19 8.03
CA LEU A 27 -0.29 7.05 8.12
C LEU A 27 -0.77 6.84 9.55
N LEU A 28 -2.02 6.46 9.67
CA LEU A 28 -2.68 6.17 10.94
C LEU A 28 -3.28 4.77 10.91
N ARG A 29 -3.51 4.20 12.09
CA ARG A 29 -4.22 2.93 12.21
C ARG A 29 -5.56 3.00 11.46
N GLY A 30 -5.86 1.96 10.73
CA GLY A 30 -7.06 1.91 9.89
C GLY A 30 -6.84 2.37 8.46
N ASP A 31 -5.68 2.96 8.15
CA ASP A 31 -5.36 3.33 6.77
C ASP A 31 -5.08 2.07 5.95
N CYS A 32 -5.55 2.06 4.73
CA CYS A 32 -5.35 0.93 3.83
C CYS A 32 -5.00 1.42 2.44
N PHE A 33 -3.93 0.86 1.88
CA PHE A 33 -3.58 1.03 0.47
C PHE A 33 -3.86 -0.26 -0.28
N LEU A 34 -4.64 -0.16 -1.34
CA LEU A 34 -4.87 -1.25 -2.28
C LEU A 34 -3.90 -1.05 -3.45
N LEU A 35 -2.96 -1.97 -3.59
CA LEU A 35 -1.86 -1.86 -4.55
C LEU A 35 -2.17 -2.72 -5.76
N GLU A 36 -2.42 -2.07 -6.89
CA GLU A 36 -2.81 -2.72 -8.14
C GLU A 36 -1.68 -2.64 -9.17
N GLY A 37 -1.65 -3.58 -10.09
CA GLY A 37 -0.68 -3.61 -11.16
C GLY A 37 -0.16 -5.01 -11.43
N ALA A 38 0.47 -5.18 -12.59
CA ALA A 38 1.04 -6.46 -13.00
C ALA A 38 2.23 -6.86 -12.10
N ILE A 39 2.61 -8.12 -12.17
CA ILE A 39 3.83 -8.61 -11.53
C ILE A 39 5.02 -7.79 -12.03
N GLY A 40 5.86 -7.32 -11.13
CA GLY A 40 7.02 -6.52 -11.48
C GLY A 40 6.74 -5.04 -11.72
N ALA A 41 5.51 -4.58 -11.47
CA ALA A 41 5.13 -3.18 -11.69
C ALA A 41 5.58 -2.23 -10.57
N GLY A 42 6.09 -2.76 -9.44
CA GLY A 42 6.63 -1.93 -8.37
C GLY A 42 5.86 -2.00 -7.05
N LYS A 43 4.83 -2.82 -6.94
CA LYS A 43 3.98 -2.91 -5.73
C LYS A 43 4.78 -3.33 -4.50
N THR A 44 5.55 -4.40 -4.62
CA THR A 44 6.36 -4.92 -3.50
C THR A 44 7.49 -3.97 -3.14
N ALA A 45 8.13 -3.35 -4.13
CA ALA A 45 9.20 -2.38 -3.89
C ALA A 45 8.68 -1.18 -3.09
N PHE A 46 7.50 -0.68 -3.44
CA PHE A 46 6.86 0.41 -2.69
C PHE A 46 6.51 -0.01 -1.26
N SER A 47 5.90 -1.18 -1.09
CA SER A 47 5.54 -1.71 0.23
C SER A 47 6.78 -1.86 1.12
N ARG A 48 7.85 -2.41 0.57
CA ARG A 48 9.11 -2.56 1.30
C ARG A 48 9.66 -1.21 1.74
N ALA A 49 9.68 -0.24 0.84
CA ALA A 49 10.16 1.10 1.13
C ALA A 49 9.31 1.77 2.22
N LEU A 50 7.99 1.62 2.14
CA LEU A 50 7.07 2.20 3.12
C LEU A 50 7.27 1.58 4.50
N ILE A 51 7.38 0.27 4.57
CA ILE A 51 7.62 -0.45 5.83
C ILE A 51 8.93 0.02 6.46
N ARG A 52 10.01 0.06 5.69
CA ARG A 52 11.31 0.51 6.18
C ARG A 52 11.28 1.95 6.65
N ALA A 53 10.61 2.83 5.92
CA ALA A 53 10.48 4.23 6.30
C ALA A 53 9.70 4.36 7.61
N ARG A 54 8.64 3.59 7.78
CA ARG A 54 7.80 3.62 8.98
C ARG A 54 8.55 3.09 10.20
N LEU A 55 9.29 2.00 10.04
CA LEU A 55 10.06 1.40 11.13
C LEU A 55 11.35 2.16 11.44
N GLY A 56 11.81 2.98 10.52
CA GLY A 56 13.04 3.78 10.70
C GLY A 56 14.32 2.95 10.68
N ARG A 57 14.28 1.75 10.07
CA ARG A 57 15.45 0.88 9.99
C ARG A 57 15.37 -0.01 8.73
N MET A 58 16.50 -0.60 8.38
CA MET A 58 16.61 -1.55 7.26
C MET A 58 16.11 -2.92 7.70
N GLU A 59 14.79 -3.03 7.88
CA GLU A 59 14.13 -4.29 8.17
C GLU A 59 14.18 -5.21 6.95
N ASP A 60 14.38 -6.50 7.16
CA ASP A 60 14.21 -7.48 6.10
C ASP A 60 12.72 -7.61 5.80
N VAL A 61 12.32 -7.26 4.58
CA VAL A 61 10.92 -7.27 4.16
C VAL A 61 10.76 -8.22 2.98
N PRO A 62 10.56 -9.52 3.26
CA PRO A 62 10.32 -10.48 2.18
C PRO A 62 8.93 -10.28 1.57
N SER A 63 8.80 -10.69 0.30
CA SER A 63 7.49 -10.69 -0.34
C SER A 63 6.58 -11.71 0.35
N PRO A 64 5.32 -11.35 0.68
CA PRO A 64 4.39 -12.26 1.34
C PRO A 64 3.68 -13.21 0.37
N THR A 65 4.24 -13.48 -0.80
CA THR A 65 3.60 -14.29 -1.85
C THR A 65 3.16 -15.67 -1.35
N PHE A 66 3.96 -16.31 -0.49
CA PHE A 66 3.66 -17.65 0.02
C PHE A 66 2.97 -17.63 1.37
N THR A 67 3.22 -16.60 2.18
CA THR A 67 2.65 -16.49 3.53
C THR A 67 1.31 -15.76 3.53
N LEU A 68 0.97 -15.07 2.45
CA LEU A 68 -0.17 -14.18 2.27
C LEU A 68 -0.09 -12.91 3.12
N VAL A 69 0.40 -12.98 4.36
CA VAL A 69 0.49 -11.85 5.28
C VAL A 69 1.83 -11.85 5.99
N GLN A 70 2.44 -10.67 6.08
CA GLN A 70 3.57 -10.38 6.96
C GLN A 70 3.18 -9.21 7.84
N GLU A 71 3.42 -9.33 9.14
CA GLU A 71 3.09 -8.28 10.11
C GLU A 71 4.37 -7.66 10.64
N TYR A 72 4.35 -6.33 10.81
CA TYR A 72 5.47 -5.57 11.35
C TYR A 72 4.97 -4.72 12.50
N GLU A 73 5.62 -4.82 13.66
CA GLU A 73 5.24 -4.05 14.84
C GLU A 73 5.76 -2.62 14.75
N ASP A 74 4.86 -1.67 14.96
CA ASP A 74 5.18 -0.25 15.05
C ASP A 74 4.36 0.36 16.18
N PRO A 75 4.97 1.16 17.08
CA PRO A 75 4.25 1.72 18.23
C PRO A 75 3.02 2.55 17.87
N GLU A 76 3.00 3.15 16.69
CA GLU A 76 1.90 3.99 16.24
C GLU A 76 0.92 3.27 15.31
N GLY A 77 1.05 1.97 15.20
CA GLY A 77 0.14 1.16 14.39
C GLY A 77 0.90 0.10 13.61
N ASP A 78 0.60 -1.16 13.90
CA ASP A 78 1.22 -2.27 13.21
C ASP A 78 0.93 -2.21 11.71
N ILE A 79 1.85 -2.74 10.92
CA ILE A 79 1.73 -2.77 9.47
C ILE A 79 1.47 -4.20 9.02
N TRP A 80 0.42 -4.39 8.23
CA TRP A 80 0.12 -5.66 7.58
C TRP A 80 0.43 -5.53 6.10
N HIS A 81 1.36 -6.33 5.63
CA HIS A 81 1.70 -6.43 4.21
C HIS A 81 1.13 -7.73 3.68
N CYS A 82 0.19 -7.64 2.76
CA CYS A 82 -0.58 -8.77 2.25
C CYS A 82 -0.38 -8.91 0.75
N ASP A 83 -0.24 -10.17 0.28
CA ASP A 83 -0.23 -10.50 -1.14
C ASP A 83 -1.29 -11.57 -1.37
N LEU A 84 -2.38 -11.18 -2.01
CA LEU A 84 -3.56 -12.02 -2.18
C LEU A 84 -3.60 -12.75 -3.51
N TYR A 85 -2.49 -12.73 -4.27
CA TYR A 85 -2.45 -13.34 -5.60
C TYR A 85 -2.90 -14.81 -5.59
N ARG A 86 -2.51 -15.55 -4.56
CA ARG A 86 -2.82 -16.98 -4.42
C ARG A 86 -4.14 -17.27 -3.71
N LEU A 87 -4.85 -16.23 -3.31
CA LEU A 87 -6.13 -16.40 -2.61
C LEU A 87 -7.17 -16.99 -3.55
N THR A 88 -7.84 -18.05 -3.12
CA THR A 88 -8.89 -18.70 -3.94
C THR A 88 -10.28 -18.21 -3.56
N HIS A 89 -10.45 -17.76 -2.31
CA HIS A 89 -11.73 -17.23 -1.83
C HIS A 89 -11.48 -16.12 -0.81
N PRO A 90 -12.28 -15.02 -0.83
CA PRO A 90 -12.09 -13.91 0.11
C PRO A 90 -12.11 -14.31 1.59
N ASP A 91 -12.88 -15.34 1.96
CA ASP A 91 -12.95 -15.80 3.34
C ASP A 91 -11.60 -16.24 3.91
N GLU A 92 -10.68 -16.70 3.06
CA GLU A 92 -9.34 -17.07 3.50
C GLU A 92 -8.59 -15.89 4.13
N ALA A 93 -8.77 -14.69 3.56
CA ALA A 93 -8.16 -13.47 4.11
C ALA A 93 -8.72 -13.14 5.49
N PHE A 94 -10.02 -13.33 5.68
CA PHE A 94 -10.66 -13.04 6.95
C PHE A 94 -10.30 -14.06 8.02
N GLU A 95 -10.04 -15.31 7.64
CA GLU A 95 -9.51 -16.33 8.56
C GLU A 95 -8.12 -15.93 9.08
N LEU A 96 -7.37 -15.15 8.30
CA LEU A 96 -6.06 -14.62 8.72
C LEU A 96 -6.19 -13.39 9.62
N GLY A 97 -7.39 -12.85 9.80
CA GLY A 97 -7.63 -11.67 10.63
C GLY A 97 -7.61 -10.35 9.89
N LEU A 98 -7.73 -10.37 8.57
CA LEU A 98 -7.60 -9.15 7.78
C LEU A 98 -8.73 -8.16 8.04
N ASP A 99 -9.96 -8.64 8.30
CA ASP A 99 -11.08 -7.78 8.63
C ASP A 99 -10.82 -6.94 9.90
N ASP A 100 -10.23 -7.55 10.91
CA ASP A 100 -9.82 -6.86 12.12
C ASP A 100 -8.67 -5.89 11.84
N ALA A 101 -7.71 -6.32 11.03
CA ALA A 101 -6.56 -5.50 10.66
C ALA A 101 -6.98 -4.21 9.94
N PHE A 102 -8.04 -4.25 9.13
CA PHE A 102 -8.55 -3.06 8.45
C PHE A 102 -8.98 -1.96 9.43
N GLU A 103 -9.33 -2.30 10.64
CA GLU A 103 -9.75 -1.34 11.66
C GLU A 103 -8.61 -0.90 12.58
N HIS A 104 -7.59 -1.73 12.77
CA HIS A 104 -6.58 -1.52 13.81
C HIS A 104 -5.14 -1.41 13.33
N ALA A 105 -4.89 -1.73 12.06
CA ALA A 105 -3.54 -1.72 11.51
C ALA A 105 -3.46 -0.83 10.27
N ILE A 106 -2.23 -0.60 9.82
CA ILE A 106 -1.96 0.01 8.52
C ILE A 106 -1.82 -1.16 7.55
N CYS A 107 -2.66 -1.22 6.52
CA CYS A 107 -2.69 -2.37 5.62
C CYS A 107 -2.20 -1.99 4.23
N LEU A 108 -1.27 -2.80 3.70
CA LEU A 108 -0.76 -2.71 2.34
C LEU A 108 -1.17 -4.00 1.63
N ILE A 109 -2.13 -3.91 0.70
CA ILE A 109 -2.76 -5.07 0.09
C ILE A 109 -2.38 -5.15 -1.38
N GLU A 110 -1.58 -6.15 -1.77
CA GLU A 110 -1.30 -6.45 -3.16
C GLU A 110 -2.35 -7.42 -3.69
N TRP A 111 -2.75 -7.25 -4.94
CA TRP A 111 -3.82 -8.01 -5.59
C TRP A 111 -5.16 -7.88 -4.87
N PRO A 112 -5.63 -6.64 -4.63
CA PRO A 112 -6.86 -6.41 -3.85
C PRO A 112 -8.12 -6.92 -4.55
N ASP A 113 -8.10 -7.15 -5.85
CA ASP A 113 -9.24 -7.68 -6.60
C ASP A 113 -9.67 -9.05 -6.07
N ARG A 114 -8.77 -9.79 -5.41
CA ARG A 114 -9.11 -11.07 -4.78
C ARG A 114 -10.13 -10.94 -3.66
N LEU A 115 -10.26 -9.74 -3.08
CA LEU A 115 -11.26 -9.49 -2.03
C LEU A 115 -12.64 -9.17 -2.61
N GLY A 116 -12.75 -8.85 -3.90
CA GLY A 116 -14.02 -8.52 -4.53
C GLY A 116 -14.72 -7.37 -3.80
N SER A 117 -15.96 -7.59 -3.38
CA SER A 117 -16.74 -6.59 -2.65
C SER A 117 -16.33 -6.41 -1.20
N ASP A 118 -15.42 -7.23 -0.69
CA ASP A 118 -14.95 -7.15 0.70
C ASP A 118 -13.79 -6.16 0.89
N GLN A 119 -13.43 -5.40 -0.15
CA GLN A 119 -12.44 -4.34 -0.04
C GLN A 119 -12.93 -3.23 0.89
N PRO A 120 -12.03 -2.68 1.76
CA PRO A 120 -12.45 -1.59 2.64
C PRO A 120 -12.90 -0.36 1.86
N ALA A 121 -14.02 0.24 2.26
CA ALA A 121 -14.57 1.41 1.57
C ALA A 121 -13.69 2.66 1.69
N ASN A 122 -12.90 2.75 2.77
CA ASN A 122 -12.02 3.91 3.03
C ASN A 122 -10.60 3.71 2.53
N ALA A 123 -10.33 2.70 1.72
CA ALA A 123 -9.00 2.43 1.20
C ALA A 123 -8.63 3.39 0.07
N SER A 124 -7.35 3.76 0.02
CA SER A 124 -6.77 4.47 -1.11
C SER A 124 -6.21 3.45 -2.10
N ARG A 125 -6.23 3.78 -3.40
CA ARG A 125 -5.75 2.88 -4.44
C ARG A 125 -4.48 3.43 -5.06
N LEU A 126 -3.48 2.58 -5.21
CA LEU A 126 -2.24 2.88 -5.89
C LEU A 126 -2.09 1.90 -7.05
N ALA A 127 -2.25 2.41 -8.27
CA ALA A 127 -2.12 1.60 -9.48
C ALA A 127 -0.74 1.79 -10.07
N PHE A 128 0.04 0.72 -10.10
CA PHE A 128 1.42 0.73 -10.60
C PHE A 128 1.47 0.19 -12.01
N GLU A 129 2.29 0.81 -12.86
CA GLU A 129 2.57 0.29 -14.20
C GLU A 129 4.05 0.40 -14.51
N ALA A 130 4.58 -0.59 -15.23
CA ALA A 130 5.95 -0.56 -15.71
C ALA A 130 6.02 0.28 -16.97
N LEU A 131 7.04 1.13 -17.06
CA LEU A 131 7.33 1.96 -18.23
C LEU A 131 8.66 1.52 -18.83
N ALA A 132 8.98 2.04 -20.01
CA ALA A 132 10.29 1.76 -20.63
C ALA A 132 11.45 2.19 -19.71
N ASN A 133 11.29 3.28 -18.97
CA ASN A 133 12.32 3.84 -18.09
C ASN A 133 11.75 4.03 -16.69
N GLY A 134 11.50 2.93 -15.96
CA GLY A 134 11.01 3.00 -14.60
C GLY A 134 9.55 2.60 -14.46
N HIS A 135 8.84 3.25 -13.54
CA HIS A 135 7.47 2.93 -13.24
C HIS A 135 6.64 4.20 -13.11
N ARG A 136 5.32 4.03 -13.11
CA ARG A 136 4.38 5.10 -12.79
C ARG A 136 3.39 4.58 -11.77
N VAL A 137 3.07 5.41 -10.77
CA VAL A 137 1.99 5.12 -9.84
C VAL A 137 0.90 6.16 -10.00
N THR A 138 -0.33 5.69 -10.10
CA THR A 138 -1.52 6.56 -10.11
C THR A 138 -2.22 6.38 -8.77
N ILE A 139 -2.38 7.47 -8.04
CA ILE A 139 -2.86 7.46 -6.66
C ILE A 139 -4.26 8.04 -6.60
N HIS A 140 -5.19 7.24 -6.05
CA HIS A 140 -6.55 7.65 -5.72
C HIS A 140 -6.68 7.67 -4.21
N LEU A 141 -6.65 8.85 -3.60
CA LEU A 141 -6.79 8.96 -2.14
C LEU A 141 -8.26 8.81 -1.73
N SER A 142 -8.48 8.04 -0.67
CA SER A 142 -9.80 7.95 -0.05
C SER A 142 -10.17 9.28 0.63
N ASP A 143 -11.46 9.47 0.89
CA ASP A 143 -11.93 10.69 1.57
C ASP A 143 -11.28 10.86 2.94
N THR A 144 -11.06 9.75 3.65
CA THR A 144 -10.43 9.77 4.98
C THR A 144 -8.96 10.15 4.91
N MET A 145 -8.23 9.71 3.89
CA MET A 145 -6.79 9.92 3.79
C MET A 145 -6.42 11.20 3.06
N ARG A 146 -7.32 11.73 2.23
CA ARG A 146 -7.04 12.92 1.41
C ARG A 146 -6.56 14.13 2.21
N PRO A 147 -7.20 14.50 3.34
CA PRO A 147 -6.75 15.69 4.09
C PRO A 147 -5.31 15.58 4.60
N ARG A 148 -4.84 14.38 4.88
CA ARG A 148 -3.49 14.15 5.41
C ARG A 148 -2.44 13.98 4.32
N LEU A 149 -2.82 13.42 3.18
CA LEU A 149 -1.85 12.98 2.18
C LEU A 149 -1.81 13.81 0.91
N SER A 150 -2.85 14.61 0.60
CA SER A 150 -2.91 15.31 -0.68
C SER A 150 -1.69 16.21 -0.92
N GLY A 151 -1.29 16.99 0.09
CA GLY A 151 -0.10 17.85 -0.02
C GLY A 151 1.21 17.07 -0.05
N VAL A 152 1.21 15.87 0.52
CA VAL A 152 2.40 15.01 0.60
C VAL A 152 2.71 14.38 -0.75
N VAL A 153 1.68 13.94 -1.49
CA VAL A 153 1.87 13.25 -2.76
C VAL A 153 1.87 14.18 -3.99
N GLY A 154 1.82 15.50 -3.77
CA GLY A 154 1.97 16.45 -4.85
C GLY A 154 0.67 17.06 -5.38
N PHE A 155 -0.43 16.92 -4.68
CA PHE A 155 -1.62 17.71 -4.96
C PHE A 155 -1.37 19.12 -4.41
N ALA A 156 -0.89 19.95 -5.26
CA ALA A 156 -0.55 21.32 -4.87
C ALA A 156 -1.81 22.15 -4.65
#